data_2ad02d5b0c9c4de6e88577670b091a16
#
_entry.id   2ad02d5b0c9c4de6e88577670b091a16
#
_cell.length_a   1.000
_cell.length_b   1.000
_cell.length_c   1.000
_cell.angle_alpha   90.00
_cell.angle_beta   90.00
_cell.angle_gamma   90.00
#
_symmetry.space_group_name_H-M   'P 1'
#
loop_
_entity.id
_entity.type
_entity.pdbx_description
1 polymer ?
#
loop_
_entity_poly.entity_id
_entity_poly.type
_entity_poly.pdbx_seq_one_letter_code
_entity_poly.pdbx_strand_id
1 'polypeptide(L)'
;SQGHEMLFDAHTRCLTGLGGVAGRGIYDNMKTAVDRTPRKDRGRVVNARFAAMAAHYLFEPDFCNVASGWEKGRVEKSVQDTRRRIWQDAQQQRFGSFAELNAWLATQCLAAWEAPHPELTGLTIRDAWLQERPQLMPMPTPFDGYVELPARVSSTSLVSVARNRYSVPCAWAGHRVSVRLYPERVVIVADQGVVATHPRAVERDHVVYDWQHYVPLVARKPGALRNGAPFAELPEPLQRLRRALLKHAGGDKVMARVLMAVPTHGL
;
A
#
# COMPACT_ATOMS: atom_id res chain seq x y z
N SER A 1 1.54 -8.39 -4.53
CA SER A 1 0.18 -8.30 -5.11
C SER A 1 0.25 -7.75 -6.52
N GLN A 2 -0.69 -8.17 -7.38
CA GLN A 2 -0.89 -7.61 -8.72
C GLN A 2 -2.21 -6.81 -8.76
N GLY A 3 -2.60 -6.24 -7.63
CA GLY A 3 -3.81 -5.45 -7.50
C GLY A 3 -3.69 -4.05 -8.11
N HIS A 4 -4.82 -3.39 -8.33
CA HIS A 4 -4.88 -2.02 -8.84
C HIS A 4 -4.12 -1.03 -7.94
N GLU A 5 -4.20 -1.21 -6.62
CA GLU A 5 -3.51 -0.35 -5.65
C GLU A 5 -1.99 -0.36 -5.85
N MET A 6 -1.43 -1.52 -6.19
CA MET A 6 0.01 -1.65 -6.47
C MET A 6 0.38 -1.03 -7.81
N LEU A 7 -0.50 -1.16 -8.82
CA LEU A 7 -0.30 -0.53 -10.13
C LEU A 7 -0.28 1.00 -10.00
N PHE A 8 -1.21 1.57 -9.26
CA PHE A 8 -1.29 3.02 -9.05
C PHE A 8 -0.07 3.57 -8.30
N ASP A 9 0.37 2.87 -7.25
CA ASP A 9 1.57 3.24 -6.50
C ASP A 9 2.83 3.16 -7.39
N ALA A 10 2.95 2.11 -8.21
CA ALA A 10 4.06 1.96 -9.14
C ALA A 10 4.13 3.12 -10.15
N HIS A 11 2.98 3.55 -10.69
CA HIS A 11 2.93 4.72 -11.59
C HIS A 11 3.34 6.00 -10.87
N THR A 12 2.77 6.26 -9.70
CA THR A 12 3.10 7.43 -8.88
C THR A 12 4.60 7.50 -8.59
N ARG A 13 5.20 6.39 -8.15
CA ARG A 13 6.64 6.31 -7.86
C ARG A 13 7.50 6.47 -9.11
N CYS A 14 7.09 5.86 -10.22
CA CYS A 14 7.81 5.95 -11.49
C CYS A 14 7.80 7.39 -12.01
N LEU A 15 6.63 8.03 -12.10
CA LEU A 15 6.49 9.40 -12.58
C LEU A 15 7.22 10.40 -11.67
N THR A 16 7.16 10.19 -10.34
CA THR A 16 7.93 10.98 -9.37
C THR A 16 9.43 10.82 -9.60
N GLY A 17 9.90 9.59 -9.82
CA GLY A 17 11.31 9.30 -10.10
C GLY A 17 11.81 9.90 -11.42
N LEU A 18 10.95 9.95 -12.44
CA LEU A 18 11.22 10.63 -13.71
C LEU A 18 11.21 12.17 -13.58
N GLY A 19 10.59 12.71 -12.53
CA GLY A 19 10.45 14.14 -12.31
C GLY A 19 9.38 14.81 -13.17
N GLY A 20 8.44 14.06 -13.70
CA GLY A 20 7.33 14.53 -14.53
C GLY A 20 6.56 13.41 -15.20
N VAL A 21 5.57 13.77 -15.98
CA VAL A 21 4.67 12.84 -16.66
C VAL A 21 4.93 12.84 -18.16
N ALA A 22 5.19 11.67 -18.75
CA ALA A 22 5.28 11.50 -20.20
C ALA A 22 3.88 11.64 -20.83
N GLY A 23 3.77 12.24 -22.01
CA GLY A 23 2.49 12.43 -22.69
C GLY A 23 1.80 11.13 -23.09
N ARG A 24 2.55 10.03 -23.26
CA ARG A 24 2.01 8.72 -23.66
C ARG A 24 2.65 7.58 -22.86
N GLY A 25 1.83 6.62 -22.42
CA GLY A 25 2.27 5.40 -21.77
C GLY A 25 1.90 4.17 -22.59
N ILE A 26 2.85 3.27 -22.86
CA ILE A 26 2.61 2.03 -23.61
C ILE A 26 2.40 0.87 -22.65
N TYR A 27 1.29 0.17 -22.81
CA TYR A 27 0.84 -0.87 -21.87
C TYR A 27 0.59 -2.20 -22.53
N ASP A 28 0.78 -3.23 -21.75
CA ASP A 28 0.26 -4.56 -22.03
C ASP A 28 -1.26 -4.65 -21.77
N ASN A 29 -1.88 -5.67 -22.32
CA ASN A 29 -3.26 -6.03 -22.03
C ASN A 29 -3.39 -6.72 -20.64
N MET A 30 -2.75 -6.15 -19.61
CA MET A 30 -2.82 -6.67 -18.25
C MET A 30 -4.22 -6.46 -17.65
N LYS A 31 -4.67 -7.39 -16.83
CA LYS A 31 -6.02 -7.37 -16.22
C LYS A 31 -6.34 -6.15 -15.35
N THR A 32 -5.33 -5.47 -14.84
CA THR A 32 -5.47 -4.23 -14.07
C THR A 32 -5.61 -2.99 -14.94
N ALA A 33 -5.31 -3.07 -16.23
CA ALA A 33 -5.45 -1.97 -17.18
C ALA A 33 -6.58 -2.19 -18.20
N VAL A 34 -6.90 -3.47 -18.50
CA VAL A 34 -7.87 -3.85 -19.53
C VAL A 34 -8.84 -4.89 -19.00
N ASP A 35 -10.13 -4.56 -18.94
CA ASP A 35 -11.18 -5.49 -18.52
C ASP A 35 -11.50 -6.52 -19.62
N ARG A 36 -11.35 -6.11 -20.88
CA ARG A 36 -11.57 -6.97 -22.04
C ARG A 36 -10.59 -6.66 -23.16
N THR A 37 -9.86 -7.68 -23.61
CA THR A 37 -9.00 -7.60 -24.79
C THR A 37 -9.81 -7.66 -26.09
N PRO A 38 -9.35 -7.04 -27.20
CA PRO A 38 -10.01 -7.12 -28.48
C PRO A 38 -10.13 -8.57 -28.96
N ARG A 39 -11.32 -8.93 -29.44
CA ARG A 39 -11.59 -10.17 -30.22
C ARG A 39 -12.38 -9.75 -31.47
N LYS A 40 -12.36 -10.59 -32.51
CA LYS A 40 -12.82 -10.33 -33.91
C LYS A 40 -13.89 -9.23 -34.10
N ASP A 41 -14.88 -9.09 -33.20
CA ASP A 41 -15.97 -8.13 -33.36
C ASP A 41 -16.19 -7.23 -32.12
N ARG A 42 -15.25 -7.22 -31.15
CA ARG A 42 -15.41 -6.46 -29.91
C ARG A 42 -14.14 -5.68 -29.57
N GLY A 43 -14.26 -4.38 -29.44
CA GLY A 43 -13.16 -3.49 -29.06
C GLY A 43 -12.58 -3.77 -27.67
N ARG A 44 -11.44 -3.16 -27.39
CA ARG A 44 -10.82 -3.14 -26.06
C ARG A 44 -11.70 -2.36 -25.10
N VAL A 45 -11.81 -2.85 -23.87
CA VAL A 45 -12.44 -2.13 -22.76
C VAL A 45 -11.37 -1.87 -21.72
N VAL A 46 -10.98 -0.60 -21.58
CA VAL A 46 -10.03 -0.15 -20.57
C VAL A 46 -10.70 -0.17 -19.21
N ASN A 47 -9.98 -0.62 -18.18
CA ASN A 47 -10.49 -0.63 -16.82
C ASN A 47 -10.75 0.81 -16.35
N ALA A 48 -11.91 1.07 -15.77
CA ALA A 48 -12.33 2.41 -15.38
C ALA A 48 -11.40 3.06 -14.35
N ARG A 49 -10.82 2.29 -13.42
CA ARG A 49 -9.87 2.81 -12.42
C ARG A 49 -8.54 3.17 -13.05
N PHE A 50 -8.08 2.36 -14.01
CA PHE A 50 -6.88 2.67 -14.79
C PHE A 50 -7.08 3.94 -15.62
N ALA A 51 -8.24 4.06 -16.29
CA ALA A 51 -8.60 5.25 -17.04
C ALA A 51 -8.65 6.51 -16.17
N ALA A 52 -9.18 6.41 -14.93
CA ALA A 52 -9.19 7.51 -13.97
C ALA A 52 -7.78 7.95 -13.57
N MET A 53 -6.84 7.01 -13.36
CA MET A 53 -5.43 7.34 -13.09
C MET A 53 -4.76 8.00 -14.32
N ALA A 54 -4.98 7.48 -15.51
CA ALA A 54 -4.43 8.07 -16.74
C ALA A 54 -4.94 9.50 -16.96
N ALA A 55 -6.24 9.73 -16.72
CA ALA A 55 -6.86 11.07 -16.79
C ALA A 55 -6.32 12.02 -15.71
N HIS A 56 -6.07 11.51 -14.49
CA HIS A 56 -5.49 12.31 -13.41
C HIS A 56 -4.08 12.81 -13.75
N TYR A 57 -3.25 11.95 -14.34
CA TYR A 57 -1.90 12.31 -14.77
C TYR A 57 -1.83 12.93 -16.16
N LEU A 58 -2.94 12.98 -16.89
CA LEU A 58 -3.07 13.56 -18.24
C LEU A 58 -2.22 12.86 -19.29
N PHE A 59 -1.85 11.59 -19.11
CA PHE A 59 -1.17 10.84 -20.16
C PHE A 59 -2.15 9.99 -20.99
N GLU A 60 -1.81 9.78 -22.25
CA GLU A 60 -2.57 8.91 -23.15
C GLU A 60 -2.10 7.45 -23.02
N PRO A 61 -2.96 6.51 -22.61
CA PRO A 61 -2.60 5.11 -22.57
C PRO A 61 -2.72 4.46 -23.94
N ASP A 62 -1.63 3.94 -24.44
CA ASP A 62 -1.57 3.13 -25.67
C ASP A 62 -1.35 1.66 -25.33
N PHE A 63 -2.01 0.76 -26.02
CA PHE A 63 -1.97 -0.67 -25.67
C PHE A 63 -1.44 -1.49 -26.84
N CYS A 64 -0.47 -2.32 -26.57
CA CYS A 64 0.08 -3.25 -27.55
C CYS A 64 -1.02 -4.10 -28.19
N ASN A 65 -0.77 -4.49 -29.46
CA ASN A 65 -1.66 -5.41 -30.15
C ASN A 65 -1.66 -6.79 -29.48
N VAL A 66 -2.77 -7.51 -29.62
CA VAL A 66 -2.87 -8.88 -29.12
C VAL A 66 -1.90 -9.77 -29.88
N ALA A 67 -1.13 -10.57 -29.16
CA ALA A 67 -0.11 -11.49 -29.71
C ALA A 67 1.11 -10.83 -30.39
N SER A 68 1.33 -9.53 -30.21
CA SER A 68 2.49 -8.80 -30.77
C SER A 68 3.66 -8.77 -29.79
N GLY A 69 4.22 -9.93 -29.43
CA GLY A 69 5.34 -10.04 -28.49
C GLY A 69 6.61 -9.29 -28.91
N TRP A 70 6.79 -9.04 -30.23
CA TRP A 70 7.92 -8.30 -30.76
C TRP A 70 7.91 -6.80 -30.38
N GLU A 71 6.74 -6.20 -30.17
CA GLU A 71 6.59 -4.82 -29.70
C GLU A 71 7.18 -4.60 -28.28
N LYS A 72 7.36 -5.69 -27.54
CA LYS A 72 7.82 -5.68 -26.15
C LYS A 72 9.20 -6.28 -25.93
N GLY A 73 9.75 -6.99 -26.90
CA GLY A 73 10.95 -7.80 -26.67
C GLY A 73 12.12 -7.03 -26.05
N ARG A 74 12.27 -5.74 -26.35
CA ARG A 74 13.30 -4.87 -25.74
C ARG A 74 13.00 -4.56 -24.28
N VAL A 75 11.75 -4.20 -23.96
CA VAL A 75 11.36 -3.84 -22.59
C VAL A 75 11.42 -5.08 -21.68
N GLU A 76 10.91 -6.22 -22.15
CA GLU A 76 10.95 -7.48 -21.40
C GLU A 76 12.40 -7.92 -21.12
N LYS A 77 13.28 -7.85 -22.11
CA LYS A 77 14.69 -8.18 -21.94
C LYS A 77 15.38 -7.22 -20.96
N SER A 78 15.18 -5.92 -21.10
CA SER A 78 15.75 -4.92 -20.19
C SER A 78 15.28 -5.13 -18.75
N VAL A 79 13.98 -5.42 -18.54
CA VAL A 79 13.42 -5.74 -17.21
C VAL A 79 14.02 -7.03 -16.65
N GLN A 80 14.17 -8.09 -17.48
CA GLN A 80 14.77 -9.34 -17.04
C GLN A 80 16.24 -9.16 -16.63
N ASP A 81 17.03 -8.49 -17.46
CA ASP A 81 18.45 -8.26 -17.20
C ASP A 81 18.68 -7.38 -15.96
N THR A 82 17.89 -6.31 -15.80
CA THR A 82 17.94 -5.43 -14.63
C THR A 82 17.52 -6.17 -13.37
N ARG A 83 16.41 -6.94 -13.41
CA ARG A 83 15.97 -7.76 -12.28
C ARG A 83 17.02 -8.78 -11.90
N ARG A 84 17.62 -9.48 -12.85
CA ARG A 84 18.64 -10.50 -12.58
C ARG A 84 19.83 -9.90 -11.83
N ARG A 85 20.35 -8.77 -12.31
CA ARG A 85 21.47 -8.06 -11.68
C ARG A 85 21.11 -7.58 -10.28
N ILE A 86 20.03 -6.82 -10.15
CA ILE A 86 19.61 -6.24 -8.86
C ILE A 86 19.28 -7.32 -7.83
N TRP A 87 18.65 -8.43 -8.24
CA TRP A 87 18.35 -9.52 -7.32
C TRP A 87 19.59 -10.30 -6.87
N GLN A 88 20.60 -10.46 -7.73
CA GLN A 88 21.88 -11.04 -7.33
C GLN A 88 22.54 -10.21 -6.23
N ASP A 89 22.55 -8.89 -6.39
CA ASP A 89 23.13 -7.98 -5.40
C ASP A 89 22.30 -7.93 -4.11
N ALA A 90 20.97 -7.94 -4.23
CA ALA A 90 20.05 -7.97 -3.08
C ALA A 90 20.21 -9.21 -2.21
N GLN A 91 20.49 -10.39 -2.82
CA GLN A 91 20.70 -11.62 -2.08
C GLN A 91 21.95 -11.60 -1.19
N GLN A 92 22.90 -10.71 -1.46
CA GLN A 92 24.11 -10.55 -0.67
C GLN A 92 23.91 -9.61 0.54
N GLN A 93 22.73 -9.02 0.68
CA GLN A 93 22.41 -8.06 1.74
C GLN A 93 21.26 -8.55 2.63
N ARG A 94 21.18 -7.95 3.82
CA ARG A 94 20.06 -8.18 4.73
C ARG A 94 19.32 -6.87 4.94
N PHE A 95 18.01 -6.91 4.80
CA PHE A 95 17.15 -5.74 4.99
C PHE A 95 16.24 -5.98 6.20
N GLY A 96 16.17 -5.03 7.11
CA GLY A 96 15.31 -5.09 8.29
C GLY A 96 13.84 -4.79 7.98
N SER A 97 13.55 -4.18 6.82
CA SER A 97 12.19 -3.84 6.41
C SER A 97 12.06 -3.69 4.90
N PHE A 98 10.82 -3.74 4.39
CA PHE A 98 10.54 -3.40 2.99
C PHE A 98 10.86 -1.94 2.65
N ALA A 99 10.77 -1.02 3.61
CA ALA A 99 11.15 0.37 3.39
C ALA A 99 12.66 0.50 3.10
N GLU A 100 13.49 -0.20 3.86
CA GLU A 100 14.94 -0.27 3.64
C GLU A 100 15.29 -0.91 2.29
N LEU A 101 14.65 -2.04 1.96
CA LEU A 101 14.79 -2.67 0.65
C LEU A 101 14.41 -1.71 -0.49
N ASN A 102 13.28 -1.00 -0.38
CA ASN A 102 12.83 -0.06 -1.40
C ASN A 102 13.78 1.15 -1.54
N ALA A 103 14.33 1.66 -0.44
CA ALA A 103 15.32 2.73 -0.47
C ALA A 103 16.59 2.26 -1.20
N TRP A 104 17.08 1.07 -0.89
CA TRP A 104 18.22 0.49 -1.59
C TRP A 104 17.93 0.25 -3.08
N LEU A 105 16.76 -0.30 -3.43
CA LEU A 105 16.34 -0.49 -4.83
C LEU A 105 16.31 0.83 -5.61
N ALA A 106 15.87 1.92 -4.98
CA ALA A 106 15.87 3.23 -5.61
C ALA A 106 17.31 3.68 -5.97
N THR A 107 18.30 3.45 -5.08
CA THR A 107 19.71 3.77 -5.38
C THR A 107 20.26 2.91 -6.51
N GLN A 108 19.88 1.61 -6.59
CA GLN A 108 20.31 0.73 -7.68
C GLN A 108 19.70 1.15 -9.03
N CYS A 109 18.43 1.57 -9.03
CA CYS A 109 17.78 2.09 -10.24
C CYS A 109 18.47 3.35 -10.75
N LEU A 110 18.83 4.28 -9.85
CA LEU A 110 19.57 5.50 -10.23
C LEU A 110 20.99 5.18 -10.73
N ALA A 111 21.68 4.25 -10.10
CA ALA A 111 23.01 3.81 -10.55
C ALA A 111 22.94 3.18 -11.95
N ALA A 112 21.85 2.49 -12.30
CA ALA A 112 21.68 1.93 -13.63
C ALA A 112 21.57 2.99 -14.72
N TRP A 113 21.25 4.24 -14.42
CA TRP A 113 21.17 5.33 -15.37
C TRP A 113 22.54 5.80 -15.87
N GLU A 114 23.63 5.46 -15.17
CA GLU A 114 25.00 5.73 -15.61
C GLU A 114 25.48 4.78 -16.73
N ALA A 115 24.68 3.76 -17.05
CA ALA A 115 25.00 2.87 -18.17
C ALA A 115 24.90 3.59 -19.52
N PRO A 116 25.70 3.16 -20.54
CA PRO A 116 25.59 3.70 -21.89
C PRO A 116 24.17 3.54 -22.44
N HIS A 117 23.68 4.57 -23.11
CA HIS A 117 22.36 4.50 -23.75
C HIS A 117 22.41 3.52 -24.93
N PRO A 118 21.41 2.61 -25.07
CA PRO A 118 21.48 1.52 -26.06
C PRO A 118 21.40 1.99 -27.52
N GLU A 119 20.91 3.20 -27.79
CA GLU A 119 20.69 3.73 -29.12
C GLU A 119 21.47 5.06 -29.41
N LEU A 120 21.74 5.83 -28.34
CA LEU A 120 22.43 7.14 -28.48
C LEU A 120 23.89 6.96 -28.10
N THR A 121 24.73 6.86 -29.14
CA THR A 121 26.17 6.67 -28.95
C THR A 121 26.81 7.85 -28.21
N GLY A 122 27.62 7.57 -27.22
CA GLY A 122 28.35 8.58 -26.45
C GLY A 122 27.55 9.22 -25.30
N LEU A 123 26.30 8.83 -25.09
CA LEU A 123 25.47 9.30 -24.00
C LEU A 123 25.20 8.17 -22.99
N THR A 124 25.02 8.53 -21.72
CA THR A 124 24.42 7.65 -20.73
C THR A 124 22.90 7.73 -20.78
N ILE A 125 22.21 6.79 -20.13
CA ILE A 125 20.74 6.86 -19.96
C ILE A 125 20.36 8.15 -19.22
N ARG A 126 21.18 8.57 -18.24
CA ARG A 126 20.99 9.83 -17.52
C ARG A 126 21.10 11.05 -18.43
N ASP A 127 22.08 11.08 -19.32
CA ASP A 127 22.25 12.20 -20.26
C ASP A 127 21.05 12.34 -21.20
N ALA A 128 20.56 11.21 -21.72
CA ALA A 128 19.36 11.17 -22.55
C ALA A 128 18.12 11.67 -21.78
N TRP A 129 17.94 11.19 -20.51
CA TRP A 129 16.87 11.65 -19.65
C TRP A 129 16.95 13.16 -19.35
N LEU A 130 18.14 13.71 -19.10
CA LEU A 130 18.32 15.15 -18.85
C LEU A 130 17.90 15.99 -20.06
N GLN A 131 18.07 15.49 -21.28
CA GLN A 131 17.60 16.15 -22.50
C GLN A 131 16.07 16.06 -22.67
N GLU A 132 15.46 14.95 -22.27
CA GLU A 132 14.02 14.72 -22.37
C GLU A 132 13.21 15.38 -21.23
N ARG A 133 13.78 15.45 -20.02
CA ARG A 133 13.11 15.94 -18.82
C ARG A 133 12.37 17.28 -18.98
N PRO A 134 12.91 18.30 -19.67
CA PRO A 134 12.20 19.58 -19.86
C PRO A 134 10.89 19.47 -20.65
N GLN A 135 10.68 18.36 -21.37
CA GLN A 135 9.49 18.11 -22.17
C GLN A 135 8.41 17.33 -21.42
N LEU A 136 8.72 16.82 -20.21
CA LEU A 136 7.75 16.14 -19.37
C LEU A 136 6.75 17.15 -18.83
N MET A 137 5.48 16.73 -18.73
CA MET A 137 4.45 17.51 -18.05
C MET A 137 4.77 17.58 -16.55
N PRO A 138 4.42 18.68 -15.86
CA PRO A 138 4.60 18.76 -14.40
C PRO A 138 3.88 17.63 -13.68
N MET A 139 4.52 17.07 -12.65
CA MET A 139 3.90 16.07 -11.80
C MET A 139 2.79 16.70 -10.95
N PRO A 140 1.52 16.26 -11.07
CA PRO A 140 0.44 16.72 -10.19
C PRO A 140 0.57 16.08 -8.81
N THR A 141 -0.40 16.35 -7.91
CA THR A 141 -0.51 15.61 -6.66
C THR A 141 -0.62 14.11 -6.93
N PRO A 142 -0.04 13.24 -6.07
CA PRO A 142 -0.14 11.80 -6.25
C PRO A 142 -1.60 11.34 -6.38
N PHE A 143 -1.85 10.42 -7.30
CA PHE A 143 -3.17 9.81 -7.46
C PHE A 143 -3.56 9.05 -6.19
N ASP A 144 -4.75 9.31 -5.65
CA ASP A 144 -5.27 8.57 -4.49
C ASP A 144 -5.77 7.18 -4.90
N GLY A 145 -4.80 6.31 -5.16
CA GLY A 145 -5.00 5.00 -5.77
C GLY A 145 -5.25 3.89 -4.76
N TYR A 146 -6.52 3.64 -4.42
CA TYR A 146 -6.91 2.52 -3.55
C TYR A 146 -7.90 1.57 -4.23
N VAL A 147 -8.04 0.38 -3.66
CA VAL A 147 -9.15 -0.53 -3.97
C VAL A 147 -10.18 -0.43 -2.85
N GLU A 148 -11.42 -0.08 -3.20
CA GLU A 148 -12.50 0.03 -2.24
C GLU A 148 -13.31 -1.26 -2.18
N LEU A 149 -13.54 -1.76 -0.97
CA LEU A 149 -14.23 -3.01 -0.70
C LEU A 149 -15.28 -2.78 0.39
N PRO A 150 -16.55 -3.16 0.15
CA PRO A 150 -17.55 -3.16 1.23
C PRO A 150 -17.23 -4.27 2.22
N ALA A 151 -17.36 -3.97 3.50
CA ALA A 151 -17.15 -4.94 4.56
C ALA A 151 -18.16 -4.78 5.69
N ARG A 152 -18.25 -5.78 6.56
CA ARG A 152 -19.01 -5.72 7.80
C ARG A 152 -18.09 -5.95 8.98
N VAL A 153 -18.22 -5.12 9.99
CA VAL A 153 -17.49 -5.25 11.24
C VAL A 153 -18.04 -6.44 12.02
N SER A 154 -17.19 -7.33 12.49
CA SER A 154 -17.56 -8.46 13.32
C SER A 154 -18.00 -8.00 14.72
N SER A 155 -18.64 -8.90 15.48
CA SER A 155 -19.00 -8.68 16.91
C SER A 155 -17.76 -8.45 17.80
N THR A 156 -16.57 -8.83 17.32
CA THR A 156 -15.29 -8.61 17.98
C THR A 156 -14.56 -7.36 17.47
N SER A 157 -15.28 -6.46 16.78
CA SER A 157 -14.75 -5.19 16.25
C SER A 157 -13.58 -5.35 15.27
N LEU A 158 -13.67 -6.37 14.41
CA LEU A 158 -12.67 -6.64 13.36
C LEU A 158 -13.31 -6.59 11.97
N VAL A 159 -12.54 -6.08 11.03
CA VAL A 159 -12.85 -6.11 9.59
C VAL A 159 -11.85 -7.03 8.88
N SER A 160 -12.35 -7.92 8.02
CA SER A 160 -11.51 -8.82 7.23
C SER A 160 -11.27 -8.26 5.85
N VAL A 161 -10.01 -8.12 5.45
CA VAL A 161 -9.59 -7.70 4.10
C VAL A 161 -8.25 -8.33 3.74
N ALA A 162 -8.08 -8.72 2.49
CA ALA A 162 -6.85 -9.31 1.96
C ALA A 162 -6.28 -10.46 2.83
N ARG A 163 -7.16 -11.30 3.40
CA ARG A 163 -6.85 -12.43 4.30
C ARG A 163 -6.22 -12.02 5.65
N ASN A 164 -6.38 -10.76 6.05
CA ASN A 164 -5.99 -10.25 7.36
C ASN A 164 -7.20 -9.61 8.04
N ARG A 165 -7.10 -9.36 9.33
CA ARG A 165 -8.13 -8.72 10.13
C ARG A 165 -7.58 -7.47 10.80
N TYR A 166 -8.38 -6.41 10.79
CA TYR A 166 -8.01 -5.10 11.33
C TYR A 166 -9.05 -4.61 12.30
N SER A 167 -8.62 -4.09 13.44
CA SER A 167 -9.55 -3.60 14.45
C SER A 167 -10.16 -2.25 14.06
N VAL A 168 -11.37 -2.02 14.52
CA VAL A 168 -12.07 -0.74 14.46
C VAL A 168 -12.65 -0.39 15.82
N PRO A 169 -12.97 0.88 16.11
CA PRO A 169 -13.61 1.27 17.36
C PRO A 169 -14.84 0.40 17.63
N CYS A 170 -14.98 -0.08 18.86
CA CYS A 170 -16.01 -1.05 19.23
C CYS A 170 -17.45 -0.53 19.02
N ALA A 171 -17.65 0.77 18.90
CA ALA A 171 -18.94 1.36 18.52
C ALA A 171 -19.43 0.91 17.13
N TRP A 172 -18.52 0.53 16.23
CA TRP A 172 -18.84 0.08 14.88
C TRP A 172 -19.13 -1.42 14.77
N ALA A 173 -19.10 -2.17 15.85
CA ALA A 173 -19.40 -3.61 15.83
C ALA A 173 -20.77 -3.88 15.18
N GLY A 174 -20.79 -4.78 14.19
CA GLY A 174 -22.00 -5.12 13.44
C GLY A 174 -22.38 -4.18 12.29
N HIS A 175 -21.75 -3.00 12.18
CA HIS A 175 -22.04 -2.03 11.12
C HIS A 175 -21.38 -2.40 9.78
N ARG A 176 -21.91 -1.82 8.70
CA ARG A 176 -21.27 -1.86 7.39
C ARG A 176 -20.28 -0.70 7.29
N VAL A 177 -19.13 -0.97 6.68
CA VAL A 177 -18.05 -0.01 6.47
C VAL A 177 -17.49 -0.18 5.05
N SER A 178 -16.79 0.85 4.58
CA SER A 178 -15.96 0.75 3.38
C SER A 178 -14.51 0.61 3.78
N VAL A 179 -13.79 -0.30 3.13
CA VAL A 179 -12.35 -0.52 3.33
C VAL A 179 -11.62 -0.03 2.09
N ARG A 180 -10.76 0.96 2.24
CA ARG A 180 -9.85 1.44 1.22
C ARG A 180 -8.49 0.78 1.41
N LEU A 181 -8.15 -0.10 0.49
CA LEU A 181 -6.91 -0.86 0.50
C LEU A 181 -5.86 -0.13 -0.33
N TYR A 182 -4.82 0.34 0.34
CA TYR A 182 -3.61 0.92 -0.26
C TYR A 182 -2.44 -0.08 -0.25
N PRO A 183 -1.33 0.20 -0.91
CA PRO A 183 -0.14 -0.65 -0.86
C PRO A 183 0.40 -0.88 0.55
N GLU A 184 0.47 0.17 1.37
CA GLU A 184 1.13 0.16 2.68
C GLU A 184 0.16 0.31 3.87
N ARG A 185 -1.10 0.66 3.62
CA ARG A 185 -2.10 0.91 4.67
C ARG A 185 -3.48 0.41 4.29
N VAL A 186 -4.29 0.21 5.30
CA VAL A 186 -5.73 -0.08 5.22
C VAL A 186 -6.47 1.05 5.92
N VAL A 187 -7.37 1.72 5.22
CA VAL A 187 -8.20 2.80 5.77
C VAL A 187 -9.63 2.32 5.79
N ILE A 188 -10.27 2.39 6.96
CA ILE A 188 -11.65 1.98 7.15
C ILE A 188 -12.50 3.24 7.30
N VAL A 189 -13.56 3.33 6.50
CA VAL A 189 -14.41 4.53 6.37
C VAL A 189 -15.86 4.15 6.68
N ALA A 190 -16.52 4.97 7.46
CA ALA A 190 -17.96 4.89 7.70
C ALA A 190 -18.53 6.30 7.91
N ASP A 191 -19.79 6.51 7.53
CA ASP A 191 -20.50 7.80 7.65
C ASP A 191 -19.67 8.99 7.12
N GLN A 192 -19.02 8.78 5.95
CA GLN A 192 -18.17 9.75 5.25
C GLN A 192 -16.87 10.14 6.01
N GLY A 193 -16.57 9.49 7.13
CA GLY A 193 -15.37 9.72 7.94
C GLY A 193 -14.43 8.52 8.02
N VAL A 194 -13.15 8.78 8.24
CA VAL A 194 -12.17 7.73 8.54
C VAL A 194 -12.37 7.30 10.00
N VAL A 195 -12.63 6.01 10.20
CA VAL A 195 -12.84 5.44 11.54
C VAL A 195 -11.63 4.68 12.06
N ALA A 196 -10.78 4.17 11.17
CA ALA A 196 -9.52 3.53 11.52
C ALA A 196 -8.52 3.55 10.35
N THR A 197 -7.25 3.61 10.68
CA THR A 197 -6.14 3.44 9.73
C THR A 197 -5.10 2.51 10.35
N HIS A 198 -4.71 1.49 9.58
CA HIS A 198 -3.71 0.53 10.01
C HIS A 198 -2.60 0.37 8.97
N PRO A 199 -1.37 0.03 9.36
CA PRO A 199 -0.38 -0.50 8.43
C PRO A 199 -0.92 -1.80 7.82
N ARG A 200 -0.71 -1.99 6.52
CA ARG A 200 -1.13 -3.21 5.82
C ARG A 200 -0.22 -4.36 6.20
N ALA A 201 -0.77 -5.43 6.73
CA ALA A 201 -0.04 -6.67 6.96
C ALA A 201 0.32 -7.31 5.61
N VAL A 202 1.61 -7.64 5.44
CA VAL A 202 2.14 -8.26 4.21
C VAL A 202 1.86 -9.75 4.18
N GLU A 203 2.02 -10.41 5.31
CA GLU A 203 1.71 -11.82 5.49
C GLU A 203 0.20 -12.04 5.64
N ARG A 204 -0.23 -13.28 5.62
CA ARG A 204 -1.64 -13.66 5.70
C ARG A 204 -2.00 -14.11 7.11
N ASP A 205 -3.29 -14.05 7.39
CA ASP A 205 -3.91 -14.56 8.62
C ASP A 205 -3.49 -13.80 9.89
N HIS A 206 -2.94 -12.58 9.72
CA HIS A 206 -2.62 -11.68 10.82
C HIS A 206 -3.85 -10.92 11.31
N VAL A 207 -3.82 -10.57 12.60
CA VAL A 207 -4.78 -9.65 13.20
C VAL A 207 -4.01 -8.43 13.70
N VAL A 208 -4.32 -7.27 13.12
CA VAL A 208 -3.71 -5.99 13.49
C VAL A 208 -4.65 -5.28 14.45
N TYR A 209 -4.23 -5.12 15.67
CA TYR A 209 -4.99 -4.45 16.72
C TYR A 209 -4.51 -3.02 16.93
N ASP A 210 -5.46 -2.10 17.11
CA ASP A 210 -5.27 -0.90 17.91
C ASP A 210 -6.06 -1.08 19.20
N TRP A 211 -5.36 -1.15 20.31
CA TRP A 211 -5.96 -1.37 21.63
C TRP A 211 -6.91 -0.23 22.03
N GLN A 212 -6.71 0.98 21.51
CA GLN A 212 -7.56 2.15 21.80
C GLN A 212 -9.01 1.91 21.33
N HIS A 213 -9.19 1.14 20.26
CA HIS A 213 -10.51 0.76 19.76
C HIS A 213 -11.37 0.02 20.79
N TYR A 214 -10.75 -0.61 21.78
CA TYR A 214 -11.41 -1.45 22.80
C TYR A 214 -11.49 -0.77 24.17
N VAL A 215 -10.96 0.42 24.35
CA VAL A 215 -10.99 1.15 25.64
C VAL A 215 -12.41 1.33 26.18
N PRO A 216 -13.44 1.71 25.38
CA PRO A 216 -14.81 1.81 25.88
C PRO A 216 -15.39 0.47 26.37
N LEU A 217 -14.93 -0.64 25.79
CA LEU A 217 -15.36 -1.98 26.21
C LEU A 217 -14.74 -2.37 27.56
N VAL A 218 -13.44 -2.06 27.72
CA VAL A 218 -12.71 -2.33 28.98
C VAL A 218 -13.28 -1.51 30.15
N ALA A 219 -13.73 -0.29 29.92
CA ALA A 219 -14.42 0.52 30.90
C ALA A 219 -15.63 -0.21 31.49
N ARG A 220 -16.36 -0.96 30.66
CA ARG A 220 -17.52 -1.75 31.07
C ARG A 220 -17.15 -3.13 31.61
N LYS A 221 -16.09 -3.74 31.14
CA LYS A 221 -15.63 -5.10 31.47
C LYS A 221 -14.11 -5.12 31.71
N PRO A 222 -13.63 -4.59 32.85
CA PRO A 222 -12.20 -4.48 33.16
C PRO A 222 -11.44 -5.81 33.10
N GLY A 223 -12.15 -6.93 33.45
CA GLY A 223 -11.58 -8.27 33.40
C GLY A 223 -11.05 -8.71 32.01
N ALA A 224 -11.51 -8.07 30.93
CA ALA A 224 -10.99 -8.31 29.56
C ALA A 224 -9.49 -7.96 29.44
N LEU A 225 -8.95 -7.11 30.32
CA LEU A 225 -7.53 -6.78 30.36
C LEU A 225 -6.63 -7.98 30.72
N ARG A 226 -7.16 -9.01 31.34
CA ARG A 226 -6.38 -10.19 31.76
C ARG A 226 -5.97 -11.04 30.54
N ASN A 227 -6.91 -11.29 29.62
CA ASN A 227 -6.75 -12.26 28.52
C ASN A 227 -7.13 -11.68 27.14
N GLY A 228 -7.43 -10.39 27.04
CA GLY A 228 -7.84 -9.77 25.76
C GLY A 228 -6.66 -9.62 24.79
N ALA A 229 -6.74 -10.25 23.62
CA ALA A 229 -5.73 -10.16 22.57
C ALA A 229 -5.38 -8.70 22.18
N PRO A 230 -6.32 -7.73 22.11
CA PRO A 230 -5.99 -6.33 21.78
C PRO A 230 -5.00 -5.68 22.75
N PHE A 231 -4.89 -6.18 23.99
CA PHE A 231 -4.02 -5.62 25.02
C PHE A 231 -2.69 -6.36 25.18
N ALA A 232 -2.41 -7.34 24.33
CA ALA A 232 -1.13 -8.04 24.34
C ALA A 232 0.01 -7.12 23.87
N GLU A 233 -0.29 -6.21 22.92
CA GLU A 233 0.68 -5.31 22.26
C GLU A 233 0.57 -3.86 22.73
N LEU A 234 0.21 -3.64 24.00
CA LEU A 234 0.28 -2.31 24.61
C LEU A 234 1.71 -1.76 24.55
N PRO A 235 1.92 -0.43 24.45
CA PRO A 235 3.22 0.20 24.65
C PRO A 235 3.89 -0.31 25.93
N GLU A 236 5.21 -0.45 25.89
CA GLU A 236 5.95 -1.13 26.96
C GLU A 236 5.72 -0.53 28.37
N PRO A 237 5.62 0.81 28.56
CA PRO A 237 5.27 1.38 29.86
C PRO A 237 3.89 0.92 30.36
N LEU A 238 2.89 0.87 29.47
CA LEU A 238 1.55 0.39 29.82
C LEU A 238 1.52 -1.12 30.07
N GLN A 239 2.34 -1.89 29.38
CA GLN A 239 2.47 -3.33 29.67
C GLN A 239 3.06 -3.58 31.06
N ARG A 240 4.09 -2.81 31.45
CA ARG A 240 4.69 -2.89 32.78
C ARG A 240 3.68 -2.53 33.87
N LEU A 241 2.97 -1.42 33.67
CA LEU A 241 1.92 -0.98 34.60
C LEU A 241 0.80 -2.02 34.71
N ARG A 242 0.32 -2.54 33.58
CA ARG A 242 -0.70 -3.61 33.56
C ARG A 242 -0.24 -4.82 34.35
N ARG A 243 0.99 -5.32 34.15
CA ARG A 243 1.53 -6.46 34.87
C ARG A 243 1.60 -6.21 36.40
N ALA A 244 1.94 -5.00 36.81
CA ALA A 244 1.98 -4.63 38.21
C ALA A 244 0.55 -4.57 38.81
N LEU A 245 -0.35 -3.85 38.21
CA LEU A 245 -1.71 -3.64 38.71
C LEU A 245 -2.53 -4.93 38.76
N LEU A 246 -2.42 -5.81 37.78
CA LEU A 246 -3.20 -7.05 37.72
C LEU A 246 -2.83 -8.09 38.81
N LYS A 247 -1.76 -7.88 39.55
CA LYS A 247 -1.38 -8.68 40.73
C LYS A 247 -2.27 -8.34 41.94
N HIS A 248 -2.93 -7.19 41.95
CA HIS A 248 -3.73 -6.71 43.08
C HIS A 248 -5.22 -6.82 42.79
N ALA A 249 -6.01 -7.00 43.85
CA ALA A 249 -7.48 -6.99 43.76
C ALA A 249 -7.95 -5.60 43.24
N GLY A 250 -8.80 -5.60 42.20
CA GLY A 250 -9.29 -4.35 41.59
C GLY A 250 -8.32 -3.64 40.70
N GLY A 251 -7.11 -4.18 40.49
CA GLY A 251 -6.10 -3.58 39.60
C GLY A 251 -6.54 -3.48 38.14
N ASP A 252 -7.42 -4.36 37.68
CA ASP A 252 -8.06 -4.28 36.36
C ASP A 252 -8.93 -3.02 36.19
N LYS A 253 -9.67 -2.62 37.23
CA LYS A 253 -10.47 -1.37 37.24
C LYS A 253 -9.57 -0.13 37.21
N VAL A 254 -8.46 -0.17 37.94
CA VAL A 254 -7.47 0.93 37.95
C VAL A 254 -6.82 1.04 36.56
N MET A 255 -6.38 -0.07 35.96
CA MET A 255 -5.80 -0.09 34.64
C MET A 255 -6.78 0.39 33.55
N ALA A 256 -8.07 0.00 33.66
CA ALA A 256 -9.09 0.49 32.73
C ALA A 256 -9.22 2.01 32.78
N ARG A 257 -9.18 2.64 33.98
CA ARG A 257 -9.19 4.11 34.11
C ARG A 257 -7.95 4.77 33.51
N VAL A 258 -6.78 4.17 33.70
CA VAL A 258 -5.55 4.65 33.06
C VAL A 258 -5.70 4.63 31.53
N LEU A 259 -6.12 3.50 30.96
CA LEU A 259 -6.31 3.40 29.50
C LEU A 259 -7.33 4.39 28.95
N MET A 260 -8.40 4.71 29.71
CA MET A 260 -9.37 5.73 29.29
C MET A 260 -8.80 7.14 29.29
N ALA A 261 -7.80 7.43 30.10
CA ALA A 261 -7.16 8.75 30.15
C ALA A 261 -6.18 8.97 28.96
N VAL A 262 -5.57 7.91 28.43
CA VAL A 262 -4.55 8.01 27.36
C VAL A 262 -5.05 8.71 26.10
N PRO A 263 -6.25 8.43 25.53
CA PRO A 263 -6.73 9.12 24.34
C PRO A 263 -6.91 10.63 24.52
N THR A 264 -7.11 11.09 25.76
CA THR A 264 -7.33 12.51 26.07
C THR A 264 -6.05 13.23 26.46
N HIS A 265 -5.12 12.55 27.14
CA HIS A 265 -3.94 13.18 27.75
C HIS A 265 -2.61 12.75 27.12
N GLY A 266 -2.65 11.77 26.21
CA GLY A 266 -1.45 11.16 25.65
C GLY A 266 -0.80 10.13 26.59
N LEU A 267 0.34 9.61 26.16
CA LEU A 267 1.20 8.67 26.90
C LEU A 267 2.32 9.40 27.59
#